data_6a39931af18df7c3a8c1cc6c6b058734
#
_entry.id   6a39931af18df7c3a8c1cc6c6b058734
#
_cell.length_a   1.000
_cell.length_b   1.000
_cell.length_c   1.000
_cell.angle_alpha   90.00
_cell.angle_beta   90.00
_cell.angle_gamma   90.00
#
_symmetry.space_group_name_H-M   'P 1'
#
loop_
_entity.id
_entity.type
_entity.pdbx_description
1 polymer ?
#
loop_
_entity_poly.entity_id
_entity_poly.type
_entity_poly.pdbx_seq_one_letter_code
_entity_poly.pdbx_strand_id
1 'polypeptide(L)'
;MYYNTRKGDRFGLNAWFINSNRELPMLTTDYGNANDFENRQRETTFRGILSWDHLRENWKIAAKGGYIHTQMKYDYKRDAGNGIMTSMTRSRSKVNTFYGQGEGEYYIGKEWLFIANASVHQHFVESRDKNIIRQDGNKAVVGYSKGRTELSSSASAKWQPNERMGMSIVFREEMYGDQWTPLILAFFMDGIISKKGNIMLKASVSRNFRFPTLNDLYFLPGGNPELKRESGWTYDVGASFAVGKADVYSLKGSVNWFDSHVKDWILWLPTTKGFFSPRNVKDVHAYGVECSSDFSVIWKNDWLFSLNGTLSWTPSINEGEPMSPADQSVGKQLPYVPEWSSSITGRLTWKSWSLLYKWCYYSERFTMSSNDISLTGKLPPYFMNNLTIERGITTKWAELSLKGAINNLFNEEYLSVLSRPMPGINFEFFISITPHF
;
A
#
# COMPACT_ATOMS: atom_id res chain seq x y z
N MET A 1 17.37 14.67 11.25
CA MET A 1 17.99 15.83 11.91
C MET A 1 17.12 17.04 11.65
N TYR A 2 16.85 17.85 12.68
CA TYR A 2 16.02 19.06 12.56
C TYR A 2 16.72 20.25 13.17
N TYR A 3 16.52 21.42 12.56
CA TYR A 3 17.02 22.68 13.04
C TYR A 3 15.86 23.70 13.10
N ASN A 4 15.59 24.26 14.26
CA ASN A 4 14.52 25.24 14.48
C ASN A 4 15.12 26.62 14.65
N THR A 5 14.59 27.61 13.94
CA THR A 5 14.97 29.05 14.13
C THR A 5 14.04 29.70 15.14
N ARG A 6 14.50 30.81 15.73
CA ARG A 6 13.69 31.64 16.61
C ARG A 6 12.50 32.34 15.90
N LYS A 7 12.51 32.37 14.58
CA LYS A 7 11.49 33.03 13.74
C LYS A 7 10.36 32.08 13.29
N GLY A 8 10.32 30.83 13.77
CA GLY A 8 9.29 29.86 13.43
C GLY A 8 9.61 29.01 12.20
N ASP A 9 10.86 29.02 11.71
CA ASP A 9 11.29 28.10 10.66
C ASP A 9 11.81 26.81 11.25
N ARG A 10 11.48 25.70 10.62
CA ARG A 10 12.02 24.38 10.91
C ARG A 10 12.60 23.78 9.64
N PHE A 11 13.86 23.45 9.67
CA PHE A 11 14.55 22.73 8.60
C PHE A 11 14.77 21.29 9.01
N GLY A 12 14.53 20.36 8.08
CA GLY A 12 14.72 18.92 8.30
C GLY A 12 15.58 18.31 7.21
N LEU A 13 16.49 17.42 7.62
CA LEU A 13 17.25 16.54 6.73
C LEU A 13 17.02 15.09 7.17
N ASN A 14 16.52 14.27 6.25
CA ASN A 14 16.33 12.85 6.48
C ASN A 14 17.00 12.06 5.35
N ALA A 15 17.70 10.99 5.71
CA ALA A 15 18.32 10.10 4.76
C ALA A 15 18.12 8.64 5.20
N TRP A 16 17.85 7.75 4.23
CA TRP A 16 17.74 6.31 4.43
C TRP A 16 18.54 5.57 3.40
N PHE A 17 19.17 4.50 3.83
CA PHE A 17 19.82 3.54 2.99
C PHE A 17 19.29 2.15 3.34
N ILE A 18 18.83 1.41 2.32
CA ILE A 18 18.31 0.05 2.47
C ILE A 18 19.06 -0.82 1.48
N ASN A 19 19.60 -1.93 1.98
CA ASN A 19 20.18 -2.98 1.15
C ASN A 19 19.54 -4.31 1.56
N SER A 20 18.90 -4.98 0.61
CA SER A 20 18.18 -6.23 0.84
C SER A 20 18.65 -7.28 -0.18
N ASN A 21 18.82 -8.49 0.30
CA ASN A 21 19.16 -9.67 -0.51
C ASN A 21 18.25 -10.81 -0.03
N ARG A 22 17.37 -11.29 -0.89
CA ARG A 22 16.38 -12.30 -0.53
C ARG A 22 16.28 -13.37 -1.61
N GLU A 23 16.05 -14.58 -1.17
CA GLU A 23 15.62 -15.68 -2.02
C GLU A 23 14.10 -15.62 -2.17
N LEU A 24 13.62 -15.88 -3.38
CA LEU A 24 12.18 -15.94 -3.68
C LEU A 24 11.74 -17.40 -3.68
N PRO A 25 10.54 -17.72 -3.13
CA PRO A 25 10.02 -19.09 -3.16
C PRO A 25 9.87 -19.59 -4.60
N MET A 26 10.14 -20.85 -4.78
CA MET A 26 9.90 -21.55 -6.04
C MET A 26 8.42 -21.86 -6.21
N LEU A 27 8.01 -22.20 -7.43
CA LEU A 27 6.69 -22.77 -7.67
C LEU A 27 6.63 -24.17 -7.04
N THR A 28 5.46 -24.58 -6.55
CA THR A 28 5.26 -25.92 -5.96
C THR A 28 5.59 -27.06 -6.93
N THR A 29 5.43 -26.82 -8.22
CA THR A 29 5.80 -27.77 -9.29
C THR A 29 7.30 -28.00 -9.39
N ASP A 30 8.12 -27.10 -8.86
CA ASP A 30 9.59 -27.14 -8.96
C ASP A 30 10.27 -27.71 -7.70
N TYR A 31 9.49 -27.99 -6.63
CA TYR A 31 10.04 -28.45 -5.34
C TYR A 31 10.72 -29.82 -5.37
N GLY A 32 10.45 -30.64 -6.37
CA GLY A 32 11.09 -31.96 -6.53
C GLY A 32 12.60 -31.87 -6.75
N ASN A 33 13.13 -30.71 -7.16
CA ASN A 33 14.53 -30.47 -7.50
C ASN A 33 15.01 -29.14 -6.88
N ALA A 34 14.80 -28.96 -5.59
CA ALA A 34 15.07 -27.70 -4.89
C ALA A 34 16.53 -27.21 -4.99
N ASN A 35 17.50 -28.11 -5.17
CA ASN A 35 18.90 -27.76 -5.33
C ASN A 35 19.26 -27.28 -6.74
N ASP A 36 18.34 -27.43 -7.70
CA ASP A 36 18.58 -27.14 -9.11
C ASP A 36 18.24 -25.68 -9.49
N PHE A 37 17.87 -24.85 -8.50
CA PHE A 37 17.41 -23.49 -8.74
C PHE A 37 18.09 -22.46 -7.81
N GLU A 38 18.38 -21.30 -8.37
CA GLU A 38 18.70 -20.08 -7.61
C GLU A 38 17.72 -18.99 -8.04
N ASN A 39 16.87 -18.53 -7.12
CA ASN A 39 15.87 -17.49 -7.37
C ASN A 39 16.10 -16.34 -6.38
N ARG A 40 16.84 -15.32 -6.79
CA ARG A 40 17.36 -14.29 -5.89
C ARG A 40 17.04 -12.88 -6.36
N GLN A 41 16.57 -12.06 -5.43
CA GLN A 41 16.38 -10.63 -5.63
C GLN A 41 17.27 -9.83 -4.68
N ARG A 42 17.97 -8.85 -5.23
CA ARG A 42 18.77 -7.87 -4.48
C ARG A 42 18.23 -6.48 -4.79
N GLU A 43 18.07 -5.68 -3.74
CA GLU A 43 17.60 -4.32 -3.86
C GLU A 43 18.47 -3.38 -3.04
N THR A 44 18.83 -2.26 -3.62
CA THR A 44 19.51 -1.17 -2.94
C THR A 44 18.71 0.10 -3.17
N THR A 45 18.32 0.76 -2.10
CA THR A 45 17.56 2.01 -2.14
C THR A 45 18.24 3.06 -1.28
N PHE A 46 18.45 4.24 -1.85
CA PHE A 46 18.83 5.45 -1.14
C PHE A 46 17.72 6.48 -1.26
N ARG A 47 17.40 7.17 -0.17
CA ARG A 47 16.44 8.27 -0.13
C ARG A 47 17.04 9.43 0.67
N GLY A 48 17.00 10.63 0.11
CA GLY A 48 17.37 11.86 0.78
C GLY A 48 16.24 12.89 0.67
N ILE A 49 15.88 13.55 1.78
CA ILE A 49 14.80 14.53 1.83
C ILE A 49 15.28 15.74 2.62
N LEU A 50 15.10 16.92 2.03
CA LEU A 50 15.17 18.21 2.69
C LEU A 50 13.75 18.73 2.90
N SER A 51 13.45 19.26 4.06
CA SER A 51 12.16 19.88 4.37
C SER A 51 12.37 21.23 5.02
N TRP A 52 11.43 22.13 4.78
CA TRP A 52 11.30 23.43 5.40
C TRP A 52 9.85 23.65 5.74
N ASP A 53 9.58 24.04 6.99
CA ASP A 53 8.27 24.42 7.49
C ASP A 53 8.40 25.82 8.11
N HIS A 54 7.43 26.68 7.81
CA HIS A 54 7.30 27.99 8.43
C HIS A 54 5.89 28.15 8.97
N LEU A 55 5.78 28.40 10.27
CA LEU A 55 4.51 28.52 10.97
C LEU A 55 4.31 29.95 11.49
N ARG A 56 3.14 30.48 11.23
CA ARG A 56 2.63 31.74 11.77
C ARG A 56 1.26 31.53 12.40
N GLU A 57 0.74 32.60 13.01
CA GLU A 57 -0.55 32.55 13.70
C GLU A 57 -1.69 32.07 12.80
N ASN A 58 -1.79 32.61 11.58
CA ASN A 58 -2.90 32.36 10.67
C ASN A 58 -2.52 31.57 9.41
N TRP A 59 -1.26 31.20 9.24
CA TRP A 59 -0.84 30.47 8.08
C TRP A 59 0.39 29.60 8.32
N LYS A 60 0.51 28.54 7.52
CA LYS A 60 1.66 27.66 7.48
C LYS A 60 2.08 27.47 6.03
N ILE A 61 3.38 27.47 5.78
CA ILE A 61 3.96 27.04 4.52
C ILE A 61 4.93 25.90 4.82
N ALA A 62 4.85 24.84 4.01
CA ALA A 62 5.79 23.74 4.06
C ALA A 62 6.32 23.45 2.66
N ALA A 63 7.59 23.11 2.56
CA ALA A 63 8.23 22.70 1.32
C ALA A 63 9.12 21.48 1.58
N LYS A 64 9.13 20.54 0.62
CA LYS A 64 9.99 19.36 0.63
C LYS A 64 10.62 19.17 -0.74
N GLY A 65 11.88 18.79 -0.75
CA GLY A 65 12.55 18.34 -1.96
C GLY A 65 13.34 17.07 -1.66
N GLY A 66 13.41 16.16 -2.60
CA GLY A 66 14.12 14.93 -2.35
C GLY A 66 14.55 14.19 -3.60
N TYR A 67 15.39 13.21 -3.35
CA TYR A 67 15.93 12.29 -4.33
C TYR A 67 15.79 10.86 -3.84
N ILE A 68 15.35 9.97 -4.74
CA ILE A 68 15.23 8.54 -4.50
C ILE A 68 15.99 7.81 -5.60
N HIS A 69 16.90 6.93 -5.21
CA HIS A 69 17.58 6.00 -6.09
C HIS A 69 17.25 4.58 -5.66
N THR A 70 16.70 3.77 -6.57
CA THR A 70 16.45 2.34 -6.34
C THR A 70 17.12 1.54 -7.45
N GLN A 71 17.88 0.53 -7.09
CA GLN A 71 18.41 -0.47 -7.99
C GLN A 71 17.94 -1.84 -7.56
N MET A 72 17.28 -2.55 -8.46
CA MET A 72 16.84 -3.93 -8.27
C MET A 72 17.56 -4.84 -9.25
N LYS A 73 18.01 -6.00 -8.75
CA LYS A 73 18.65 -7.07 -9.52
C LYS A 73 17.90 -8.36 -9.21
N TYR A 74 17.40 -9.00 -10.24
CA TYR A 74 16.76 -10.29 -10.14
C TYR A 74 17.51 -11.30 -10.99
N ASP A 75 17.92 -12.39 -10.37
CA ASP A 75 18.65 -13.49 -11.00
C ASP A 75 17.88 -14.79 -10.75
N TYR A 76 17.43 -15.44 -11.83
CA TYR A 76 16.85 -16.78 -11.81
C TYR A 76 17.74 -17.71 -12.61
N LYS A 77 18.22 -18.78 -11.97
CA LYS A 77 19.09 -19.78 -12.58
C LYS A 77 18.49 -21.16 -12.36
N ARG A 78 18.76 -22.07 -13.28
CA ARG A 78 18.36 -23.47 -13.23
C ARG A 78 19.55 -24.34 -13.57
N ASP A 79 19.67 -25.53 -12.91
CA ASP A 79 20.63 -26.53 -13.32
C ASP A 79 20.22 -27.10 -14.69
N ALA A 80 21.19 -27.13 -15.62
CA ALA A 80 21.02 -27.69 -16.95
C ALA A 80 21.19 -29.21 -17.00
N GLY A 81 21.37 -29.88 -15.84
CA GLY A 81 21.48 -31.34 -15.73
C GLY A 81 22.85 -31.88 -15.44
N ASN A 82 23.86 -31.04 -15.18
CA ASN A 82 25.24 -31.44 -14.85
C ASN A 82 25.83 -30.70 -13.65
N GLY A 83 25.01 -30.17 -12.75
CA GLY A 83 25.44 -29.30 -11.66
C GLY A 83 25.87 -27.90 -12.14
N ILE A 84 25.62 -27.55 -13.40
CA ILE A 84 25.96 -26.24 -13.97
C ILE A 84 24.72 -25.35 -13.97
N MET A 85 24.74 -24.34 -13.10
CA MET A 85 23.65 -23.35 -12.97
C MET A 85 23.59 -22.42 -14.18
N THR A 86 22.60 -22.59 -15.02
CA THR A 86 22.36 -21.76 -16.20
C THR A 86 21.42 -20.61 -15.86
N SER A 87 21.81 -19.38 -16.23
CA SER A 87 20.97 -18.19 -16.02
C SER A 87 19.80 -18.19 -16.99
N MET A 88 18.59 -18.31 -16.45
CA MET A 88 17.33 -18.25 -17.20
C MET A 88 16.84 -16.81 -17.34
N THR A 89 16.93 -16.03 -16.27
CA THR A 89 16.53 -14.62 -16.25
C THR A 89 17.56 -13.81 -15.47
N ARG A 90 17.95 -12.67 -16.02
CA ARG A 90 18.81 -11.69 -15.36
C ARG A 90 18.24 -10.30 -15.62
N SER A 91 17.39 -9.85 -14.73
CA SER A 91 16.76 -8.54 -14.81
C SER A 91 17.50 -7.52 -13.96
N ARG A 92 17.62 -6.31 -14.48
CA ARG A 92 18.22 -5.15 -13.83
C ARG A 92 17.30 -3.95 -14.02
N SER A 93 16.86 -3.37 -12.92
CA SER A 93 16.07 -2.15 -12.95
C SER A 93 16.74 -1.06 -12.13
N LYS A 94 16.73 0.16 -12.65
CA LYS A 94 17.18 1.37 -11.96
C LYS A 94 16.09 2.42 -12.06
N VAL A 95 15.77 3.04 -10.94
CA VAL A 95 14.83 4.14 -10.85
C VAL A 95 15.50 5.30 -10.12
N ASN A 96 15.51 6.47 -10.76
CA ASN A 96 15.89 7.72 -10.14
C ASN A 96 14.66 8.63 -10.13
N THR A 97 14.31 9.16 -8.97
CA THR A 97 13.20 10.09 -8.83
C THR A 97 13.66 11.34 -8.11
N PHE A 98 13.46 12.49 -8.74
CA PHE A 98 13.57 13.79 -8.10
C PHE A 98 12.15 14.30 -7.83
N TYR A 99 11.93 14.89 -6.67
CA TYR A 99 10.62 15.46 -6.37
C TYR A 99 10.72 16.73 -5.57
N GLY A 100 9.72 17.60 -5.78
CA GLY A 100 9.46 18.79 -4.99
C GLY A 100 7.98 18.83 -4.63
N GLN A 101 7.67 19.31 -3.42
CA GLN A 101 6.31 19.49 -2.94
C GLN A 101 6.24 20.77 -2.12
N GLY A 102 5.19 21.56 -2.35
CA GLY A 102 4.83 22.73 -1.55
C GLY A 102 3.41 22.60 -1.02
N GLU A 103 3.19 23.08 0.20
CA GLU A 103 1.89 23.14 0.87
C GLU A 103 1.75 24.50 1.53
N GLY A 104 0.58 25.11 1.37
CA GLY A 104 0.18 26.31 2.08
C GLY A 104 -1.15 26.12 2.79
N GLU A 105 -1.22 26.49 4.05
CA GLU A 105 -2.44 26.51 4.85
C GLU A 105 -2.73 27.95 5.26
N TYR A 106 -3.99 28.38 5.17
CA TYR A 106 -4.43 29.69 5.58
C TYR A 106 -5.74 29.62 6.36
N TYR A 107 -5.76 30.17 7.56
CA TYR A 107 -6.89 30.19 8.48
C TYR A 107 -7.57 31.55 8.47
N ILE A 108 -8.88 31.57 8.24
CA ILE A 108 -9.73 32.75 8.37
C ILE A 108 -10.68 32.56 9.55
N GLY A 109 -10.45 33.27 10.63
CA GLY A 109 -11.17 33.06 11.87
C GLY A 109 -10.92 31.66 12.43
N LYS A 110 -11.97 31.08 13.02
CA LYS A 110 -11.95 29.69 13.54
C LYS A 110 -12.70 28.71 12.62
N GLU A 111 -13.35 29.23 11.59
CA GLU A 111 -14.33 28.50 10.79
C GLU A 111 -13.76 28.02 9.45
N TRP A 112 -12.82 28.74 8.86
CA TRP A 112 -12.32 28.46 7.53
C TRP A 112 -10.85 28.08 7.53
N LEU A 113 -10.54 27.01 6.81
CA LEU A 113 -9.19 26.59 6.48
C LEU A 113 -9.09 26.37 4.97
N PHE A 114 -8.17 27.10 4.34
CA PHE A 114 -7.79 26.92 2.93
C PHE A 114 -6.45 26.21 2.86
N ILE A 115 -6.36 25.20 2.01
CA ILE A 115 -5.12 24.45 1.81
C ILE A 115 -4.85 24.42 0.31
N ALA A 116 -3.62 24.73 -0.09
CA ALA A 116 -3.13 24.61 -1.45
C ALA A 116 -1.89 23.71 -1.45
N ASN A 117 -1.84 22.75 -2.35
CA ASN A 117 -0.70 21.86 -2.53
C ASN A 117 -0.27 21.85 -3.99
N ALA A 118 1.03 21.76 -4.21
CA ALA A 118 1.61 21.50 -5.51
C ALA A 118 2.78 20.51 -5.37
N SER A 119 2.89 19.57 -6.27
CA SER A 119 4.02 18.63 -6.31
C SER A 119 4.48 18.37 -7.74
N VAL A 120 5.77 18.13 -7.89
CA VAL A 120 6.40 17.68 -9.11
C VAL A 120 7.26 16.47 -8.82
N HIS A 121 7.13 15.43 -9.65
CA HIS A 121 8.00 14.27 -9.65
C HIS A 121 8.60 14.08 -11.03
N GLN A 122 9.90 13.86 -11.10
CA GLN A 122 10.60 13.49 -12.32
C GLN A 122 11.21 12.11 -12.15
N HIS A 123 10.68 11.16 -12.89
CA HIS A 123 11.14 9.77 -12.88
C HIS A 123 12.01 9.48 -14.08
N PHE A 124 13.11 8.74 -13.83
CA PHE A 124 13.94 8.13 -14.85
C PHE A 124 14.03 6.64 -14.53
N VAL A 125 13.47 5.81 -15.41
CA VAL A 125 13.39 4.36 -15.24
C VAL A 125 14.15 3.68 -16.34
N GLU A 126 15.04 2.78 -15.96
CA GLU A 126 15.75 1.88 -16.87
C GLU A 126 15.49 0.45 -16.40
N SER A 127 14.94 -0.39 -17.27
CA SER A 127 14.72 -1.82 -17.01
C SER A 127 15.34 -2.62 -18.16
N ARG A 128 16.14 -3.63 -17.83
CA ARG A 128 16.83 -4.49 -18.81
C ARG A 128 16.75 -5.95 -18.39
N ASP A 129 16.39 -6.81 -19.32
CA ASP A 129 16.52 -8.26 -19.21
C ASP A 129 17.54 -8.77 -20.22
N LYS A 130 18.51 -9.58 -19.76
CA LYS A 130 19.64 -10.03 -20.56
C LYS A 130 19.47 -11.42 -21.17
N ASN A 131 18.40 -12.14 -20.82
CA ASN A 131 18.29 -13.56 -21.14
C ASN A 131 17.16 -13.91 -22.10
N ILE A 132 16.49 -12.93 -22.69
CA ILE A 132 15.51 -13.20 -23.75
C ILE A 132 16.27 -13.64 -24.99
N ILE A 133 16.04 -14.90 -25.43
CA ILE A 133 16.57 -15.46 -26.66
C ILE A 133 15.71 -14.96 -27.81
N ARG A 134 16.34 -14.31 -28.80
CA ARG A 134 15.66 -13.92 -30.05
C ARG A 134 15.44 -15.16 -30.93
N GLN A 135 14.49 -15.06 -31.87
CA GLN A 135 14.22 -16.12 -32.86
C GLN A 135 15.42 -16.50 -33.72
N ASP A 136 16.41 -15.59 -33.86
CA ASP A 136 17.68 -15.80 -34.57
C ASP A 136 18.74 -16.50 -33.71
N GLY A 137 18.40 -16.96 -32.48
CA GLY A 137 19.31 -17.61 -31.56
C GLY A 137 20.25 -16.66 -30.78
N ASN A 138 20.27 -15.38 -31.10
CA ASN A 138 21.09 -14.40 -30.39
C ASN A 138 20.46 -13.95 -29.07
N LYS A 139 21.25 -13.86 -28.01
CA LYS A 139 20.81 -13.28 -26.73
C LYS A 139 20.66 -11.77 -26.90
N ALA A 140 19.41 -11.29 -26.85
CA ALA A 140 19.14 -9.84 -26.87
C ALA A 140 19.01 -9.30 -25.44
N VAL A 141 19.55 -8.11 -25.23
CA VAL A 141 19.14 -7.27 -24.10
C VAL A 141 17.82 -6.64 -24.47
N VAL A 142 16.75 -6.99 -23.76
CA VAL A 142 15.44 -6.42 -23.95
C VAL A 142 15.14 -5.55 -22.74
N GLY A 143 14.56 -4.38 -22.97
CA GLY A 143 14.22 -3.49 -21.90
C GLY A 143 13.80 -2.11 -22.41
N TYR A 144 13.54 -1.21 -21.49
CA TYR A 144 13.18 0.17 -21.80
C TYR A 144 13.95 1.14 -20.90
N SER A 145 14.12 2.36 -21.44
CA SER A 145 14.61 3.52 -20.68
C SER A 145 13.66 4.68 -20.95
N LYS A 146 12.97 5.14 -19.94
CA LYS A 146 11.94 6.17 -20.06
C LYS A 146 12.02 7.15 -18.90
N GLY A 147 11.70 8.43 -19.21
CA GLY A 147 11.44 9.45 -18.21
C GLY A 147 9.96 9.82 -18.22
N ARG A 148 9.43 10.22 -17.06
CA ARG A 148 8.08 10.76 -16.92
C ARG A 148 8.07 11.85 -15.87
N THR A 149 7.52 13.01 -16.25
CA THR A 149 7.18 14.09 -15.33
C THR A 149 5.77 13.88 -14.85
N GLU A 150 5.56 14.03 -13.56
CA GLU A 150 4.24 13.99 -12.92
C GLU A 150 4.05 15.28 -12.14
N LEU A 151 2.96 15.98 -12.40
CA LEU A 151 2.56 17.18 -11.65
C LEU A 151 1.23 16.89 -10.95
N SER A 152 1.08 17.42 -9.76
CA SER A 152 -0.21 17.43 -9.07
C SER A 152 -0.39 18.78 -8.39
N SER A 153 -1.54 19.38 -8.57
CA SER A 153 -1.95 20.58 -7.86
C SER A 153 -3.32 20.38 -7.24
N SER A 154 -3.52 20.85 -6.04
CA SER A 154 -4.81 20.81 -5.37
C SER A 154 -5.07 22.07 -4.55
N ALA A 155 -6.34 22.45 -4.49
CA ALA A 155 -6.85 23.47 -3.59
C ALA A 155 -8.05 22.91 -2.84
N SER A 156 -8.14 23.18 -1.56
CA SER A 156 -9.28 22.80 -0.74
C SER A 156 -9.72 23.93 0.17
N ALA A 157 -11.02 23.98 0.42
CA ALA A 157 -11.64 24.82 1.41
C ALA A 157 -12.37 23.95 2.43
N LYS A 158 -12.02 24.07 3.68
CA LYS A 158 -12.72 23.44 4.79
C LYS A 158 -13.49 24.52 5.56
N TRP A 159 -14.76 24.28 5.79
CA TRP A 159 -15.66 25.13 6.57
C TRP A 159 -16.15 24.37 7.79
N GLN A 160 -15.95 24.95 8.95
CA GLN A 160 -16.35 24.40 10.25
C GLN A 160 -17.15 25.45 11.02
N PRO A 161 -18.45 25.66 10.71
CA PRO A 161 -19.28 26.72 11.29
C PRO A 161 -19.45 26.60 12.80
N ASN A 162 -19.24 25.42 13.34
CA ASN A 162 -19.31 25.13 14.76
C ASN A 162 -18.54 23.85 15.10
N GLU A 163 -18.43 23.54 16.38
CA GLU A 163 -17.71 22.33 16.87
C GLU A 163 -18.33 20.98 16.44
N ARG A 164 -19.52 21.00 15.84
CA ARG A 164 -20.25 19.77 15.53
C ARG A 164 -20.27 19.42 14.06
N MET A 165 -19.98 20.34 13.17
CA MET A 165 -20.15 20.13 11.73
C MET A 165 -18.95 20.63 10.98
N GLY A 166 -18.46 19.84 10.06
CA GLY A 166 -17.40 20.17 9.12
C GLY A 166 -17.80 19.82 7.69
N MET A 167 -17.40 20.64 6.74
CA MET A 167 -17.53 20.40 5.32
C MET A 167 -16.23 20.76 4.63
N SER A 168 -15.86 20.02 3.60
CA SER A 168 -14.72 20.42 2.75
C SER A 168 -14.96 20.06 1.30
N ILE A 169 -14.47 20.91 0.42
CA ILE A 169 -14.40 20.66 -1.01
C ILE A 169 -12.94 20.68 -1.44
N VAL A 170 -12.59 19.75 -2.32
CA VAL A 170 -11.24 19.62 -2.87
C VAL A 170 -11.31 19.66 -4.38
N PHE A 171 -10.47 20.45 -4.98
CA PHE A 171 -10.19 20.52 -6.41
C PHE A 171 -8.78 20.03 -6.64
N ARG A 172 -8.59 19.10 -7.55
CA ARG A 172 -7.27 18.57 -7.88
C ARG A 172 -7.14 18.38 -9.38
N GLU A 173 -5.96 18.64 -9.90
CA GLU A 173 -5.57 18.37 -11.26
C GLU A 173 -4.19 17.72 -11.29
N GLU A 174 -4.01 16.73 -12.14
CA GLU A 174 -2.78 15.95 -12.26
C GLU A 174 -2.34 15.83 -13.71
N MET A 175 -1.03 15.77 -13.93
CA MET A 175 -0.43 15.53 -15.22
C MET A 175 0.57 14.38 -15.11
N TYR A 176 0.52 13.46 -16.07
CA TYR A 176 1.44 12.33 -16.18
C TYR A 176 2.03 12.31 -17.60
N GLY A 177 3.29 12.72 -17.73
CA GLY A 177 3.90 12.98 -19.02
C GLY A 177 3.29 14.20 -19.68
N ASP A 178 2.53 14.00 -20.75
CA ASP A 178 1.81 15.01 -21.51
C ASP A 178 0.28 14.96 -21.30
N GLN A 179 -0.21 14.04 -20.45
CA GLN A 179 -1.63 13.81 -20.25
C GLN A 179 -2.12 14.44 -18.94
N TRP A 180 -3.10 15.32 -19.05
CA TRP A 180 -3.79 15.92 -17.91
C TRP A 180 -5.04 15.14 -17.52
N THR A 181 -5.33 15.08 -16.21
CA THR A 181 -6.65 14.64 -15.75
C THR A 181 -7.70 15.71 -16.06
N PRO A 182 -8.98 15.34 -16.26
CA PRO A 182 -10.05 16.27 -16.00
C PRO A 182 -10.01 16.71 -14.53
N LEU A 183 -10.59 17.87 -14.24
CA LEU A 183 -10.68 18.35 -12.86
C LEU A 183 -11.25 17.28 -11.92
N ILE A 184 -10.50 16.95 -10.88
CA ILE A 184 -10.86 15.97 -9.87
C ILE A 184 -11.54 16.71 -8.75
N LEU A 185 -12.78 16.30 -8.44
CA LEU A 185 -13.59 16.90 -7.40
C LEU A 185 -13.79 15.89 -6.28
N ALA A 186 -13.69 16.38 -5.04
CA ALA A 186 -14.12 15.62 -3.87
C ALA A 186 -14.85 16.52 -2.89
N PHE A 187 -15.90 15.98 -2.27
CA PHE A 187 -16.65 16.64 -1.23
C PHE A 187 -16.71 15.74 0.00
N PHE A 188 -16.51 16.32 1.17
CA PHE A 188 -16.52 15.63 2.45
C PHE A 188 -17.42 16.40 3.42
N MET A 189 -18.17 15.66 4.22
CA MET A 189 -18.99 16.20 5.29
C MET A 189 -18.86 15.33 6.53
N ASP A 190 -18.76 15.96 7.68
CA ASP A 190 -18.81 15.27 8.95
C ASP A 190 -19.69 16.03 9.96
N GLY A 191 -20.30 15.28 10.89
CA GLY A 191 -21.16 15.87 11.88
C GLY A 191 -21.26 15.07 13.17
N ILE A 192 -21.11 15.73 14.32
CA ILE A 192 -21.27 15.14 15.64
C ILE A 192 -22.77 15.20 16.01
N ILE A 193 -23.43 14.03 16.03
CA ILE A 193 -24.84 13.91 16.36
C ILE A 193 -25.09 13.71 17.86
N SER A 194 -24.09 13.22 18.61
CA SER A 194 -24.17 13.06 20.06
C SER A 194 -22.84 13.41 20.72
N LYS A 195 -22.82 14.45 21.55
CA LYS A 195 -21.63 14.80 22.34
C LYS A 195 -21.34 13.77 23.44
N LYS A 196 -22.36 13.17 24.05
CA LYS A 196 -22.22 12.23 25.18
C LYS A 196 -21.53 10.94 24.77
N GLY A 197 -21.80 10.43 23.57
CA GLY A 197 -21.15 9.23 23.01
C GLY A 197 -20.09 9.58 21.97
N ASN A 198 -19.81 10.86 21.74
CA ASN A 198 -18.97 11.35 20.64
C ASN A 198 -19.27 10.64 19.31
N ILE A 199 -20.58 10.53 18.99
CA ILE A 199 -21.04 9.87 17.78
C ILE A 199 -20.94 10.85 16.63
N MET A 200 -20.14 10.49 15.61
CA MET A 200 -19.90 11.29 14.42
C MET A 200 -20.37 10.51 13.18
N LEU A 201 -21.13 11.18 12.31
CA LEU A 201 -21.38 10.71 10.96
C LEU A 201 -20.43 11.37 9.99
N LYS A 202 -20.06 10.64 8.93
CA LYS A 202 -19.20 11.12 7.84
C LYS A 202 -19.80 10.69 6.51
N ALA A 203 -19.67 11.54 5.51
CA ALA A 203 -19.98 11.19 4.13
C ALA A 203 -18.96 11.83 3.20
N SER A 204 -18.64 11.13 2.11
CA SER A 204 -17.81 11.69 1.07
C SER A 204 -18.25 11.21 -0.32
N VAL A 205 -17.93 12.02 -1.32
CA VAL A 205 -17.99 11.67 -2.72
C VAL A 205 -16.71 12.18 -3.38
N SER A 206 -16.05 11.32 -4.14
CA SER A 206 -14.82 11.68 -4.82
C SER A 206 -14.73 11.09 -6.22
N ARG A 207 -14.18 11.84 -7.15
CA ARG A 207 -13.74 11.34 -8.45
C ARG A 207 -12.26 10.98 -8.37
N ASN A 208 -11.88 9.84 -8.95
CA ASN A 208 -10.51 9.33 -8.89
C ASN A 208 -10.04 8.93 -10.30
N PHE A 209 -8.73 9.06 -10.52
CA PHE A 209 -8.06 8.62 -11.74
C PHE A 209 -6.79 7.85 -11.37
N ARG A 210 -6.43 6.86 -12.19
CA ARG A 210 -5.14 6.19 -12.13
C ARG A 210 -4.54 6.10 -13.53
N PHE A 211 -3.34 6.66 -13.68
CA PHE A 211 -2.60 6.53 -14.93
C PHE A 211 -1.84 5.20 -14.97
N PRO A 212 -1.66 4.62 -16.18
CA PRO A 212 -0.81 3.45 -16.33
C PRO A 212 0.59 3.72 -15.81
N THR A 213 1.18 2.73 -15.16
CA THR A 213 2.59 2.80 -14.73
C THR A 213 3.52 2.73 -15.95
N LEU A 214 4.78 3.15 -15.78
CA LEU A 214 5.77 2.98 -16.86
C LEU A 214 5.98 1.51 -17.22
N ASN A 215 5.75 0.60 -16.26
CA ASN A 215 5.79 -0.84 -16.51
C ASN A 215 4.61 -1.32 -17.36
N ASP A 216 3.39 -0.82 -17.09
CA ASP A 216 2.21 -1.14 -17.91
C ASP A 216 2.40 -0.68 -19.35
N LEU A 217 3.05 0.47 -19.55
CA LEU A 217 3.24 1.04 -20.88
C LEU A 217 4.40 0.40 -21.66
N TYR A 218 5.52 0.10 -21.01
CA TYR A 218 6.80 -0.15 -21.70
C TYR A 218 7.51 -1.44 -21.31
N PHE A 219 6.93 -2.27 -20.45
CA PHE A 219 7.53 -3.56 -20.11
C PHE A 219 7.66 -4.45 -21.36
N LEU A 220 8.80 -5.12 -21.52
CA LEU A 220 9.05 -6.00 -22.65
C LEU A 220 9.37 -7.44 -22.18
N PRO A 221 8.67 -8.46 -22.75
CA PRO A 221 7.57 -8.34 -23.71
C PRO A 221 6.24 -8.07 -23.00
N GLY A 222 5.38 -7.25 -23.59
CA GLY A 222 3.99 -7.19 -23.16
C GLY A 222 3.43 -5.82 -22.80
N GLY A 223 4.24 -4.80 -22.51
CA GLY A 223 3.72 -3.46 -22.22
C GLY A 223 2.86 -2.89 -23.34
N ASN A 224 1.90 -2.05 -23.00
CA ASN A 224 0.93 -1.48 -23.94
C ASN A 224 0.90 0.06 -23.84
N PRO A 225 1.54 0.78 -24.78
CA PRO A 225 1.54 2.25 -24.78
C PRO A 225 0.18 2.90 -25.03
N GLU A 226 -0.81 2.14 -25.51
CA GLU A 226 -2.15 2.64 -25.85
C GLU A 226 -3.13 2.60 -24.68
N LEU A 227 -2.65 2.23 -23.47
CA LEU A 227 -3.50 2.18 -22.30
C LEU A 227 -4.08 3.56 -21.95
N LYS A 228 -5.37 3.55 -21.68
CA LYS A 228 -6.09 4.69 -21.12
C LYS A 228 -5.91 4.71 -19.62
N ARG A 229 -6.08 5.89 -19.00
CA ARG A 229 -6.21 6.03 -17.55
C ARG A 229 -7.50 5.40 -17.05
N GLU A 230 -7.46 4.81 -15.89
CA GLU A 230 -8.66 4.42 -15.15
C GLU A 230 -9.35 5.66 -14.58
N SER A 231 -10.66 5.63 -14.50
CA SER A 231 -11.45 6.71 -13.90
C SER A 231 -12.62 6.15 -13.11
N GLY A 232 -12.89 6.71 -11.93
CA GLY A 232 -13.96 6.21 -11.09
C GLY A 232 -14.56 7.26 -10.17
N TRP A 233 -15.73 6.92 -9.63
CA TRP A 233 -16.38 7.62 -8.55
C TRP A 233 -16.46 6.71 -7.33
N THR A 234 -16.20 7.29 -6.16
CA THR A 234 -16.32 6.60 -4.88
C THR A 234 -17.23 7.41 -3.97
N TYR A 235 -18.13 6.72 -3.32
CA TYR A 235 -19.06 7.24 -2.32
C TYR A 235 -18.80 6.52 -1.01
N ASP A 236 -18.74 7.27 0.09
CA ASP A 236 -18.54 6.71 1.42
C ASP A 236 -19.54 7.31 2.39
N VAL A 237 -20.08 6.47 3.27
CA VAL A 237 -20.91 6.89 4.41
C VAL A 237 -20.47 6.09 5.62
N GLY A 238 -20.12 6.78 6.69
CA GLY A 238 -19.64 6.14 7.89
C GLY A 238 -20.17 6.75 9.17
N ALA A 239 -20.14 5.94 10.22
CA ALA A 239 -20.40 6.35 11.58
C ALA A 239 -19.22 5.94 12.48
N SER A 240 -18.86 6.79 13.42
CA SER A 240 -17.89 6.47 14.45
C SER A 240 -18.34 6.92 15.81
N PHE A 241 -17.87 6.25 16.84
CA PHE A 241 -18.10 6.63 18.23
C PHE A 241 -16.81 6.52 19.03
N ALA A 242 -16.74 7.29 20.13
CA ALA A 242 -15.66 7.20 21.08
C ALA A 242 -16.22 7.45 22.48
N VAL A 243 -16.12 6.45 23.35
CA VAL A 243 -16.51 6.52 24.74
C VAL A 243 -15.35 6.07 25.63
N GLY A 244 -15.25 6.65 26.82
CA GLY A 244 -14.19 6.28 27.72
C GLY A 244 -14.20 7.11 29.00
N LYS A 245 -13.35 6.71 29.92
CA LYS A 245 -13.02 7.44 31.13
C LYS A 245 -11.51 7.55 31.18
N ALA A 246 -11.00 8.77 31.26
CA ALA A 246 -9.55 9.04 31.33
C ALA A 246 -8.88 8.13 32.36
N ASP A 247 -7.72 7.60 31.98
CA ASP A 247 -6.89 6.70 32.80
C ASP A 247 -7.56 5.40 33.29
N VAL A 248 -8.74 5.05 32.73
CA VAL A 248 -9.45 3.80 33.06
C VAL A 248 -9.69 2.97 31.81
N TYR A 249 -10.47 3.48 30.86
CA TYR A 249 -10.75 2.76 29.62
C TYR A 249 -11.06 3.71 28.45
N SER A 250 -10.84 3.23 27.25
CA SER A 250 -11.25 3.86 26.01
C SER A 250 -11.83 2.81 25.07
N LEU A 251 -12.98 3.10 24.48
CA LEU A 251 -13.58 2.30 23.42
C LEU A 251 -13.94 3.21 22.26
N LYS A 252 -13.40 2.90 21.09
CA LYS A 252 -13.71 3.57 19.82
C LYS A 252 -14.20 2.53 18.84
N GLY A 253 -15.09 2.94 17.95
CA GLY A 253 -15.54 2.08 16.87
C GLY A 253 -15.94 2.90 15.66
N SER A 254 -15.86 2.28 14.49
CA SER A 254 -16.38 2.84 13.26
C SER A 254 -16.96 1.76 12.37
N VAL A 255 -17.97 2.16 11.60
CA VAL A 255 -18.54 1.42 10.49
C VAL A 255 -18.54 2.35 9.28
N ASN A 256 -18.04 1.88 8.16
CA ASN A 256 -18.01 2.62 6.91
C ASN A 256 -18.58 1.74 5.79
N TRP A 257 -19.55 2.25 5.08
CA TRP A 257 -20.03 1.70 3.81
C TRP A 257 -19.40 2.49 2.68
N PHE A 258 -18.95 1.80 1.64
CA PHE A 258 -18.43 2.42 0.44
C PHE A 258 -19.00 1.77 -0.82
N ASP A 259 -19.01 2.55 -1.90
CA ASP A 259 -19.41 2.14 -3.23
C ASP A 259 -18.49 2.83 -4.26
N SER A 260 -17.85 2.07 -5.11
CA SER A 260 -16.85 2.56 -6.05
C SER A 260 -17.02 1.93 -7.43
N HIS A 261 -17.24 2.76 -8.44
CA HIS A 261 -17.32 2.35 -9.84
C HIS A 261 -16.10 2.87 -10.58
N VAL A 262 -15.29 1.96 -11.15
CA VAL A 262 -14.05 2.28 -11.87
C VAL A 262 -14.14 1.77 -13.30
N LYS A 263 -14.02 2.67 -14.26
CA LYS A 263 -13.98 2.39 -15.70
C LYS A 263 -12.55 2.25 -16.20
N ASP A 264 -12.42 1.52 -17.32
CA ASP A 264 -11.13 1.29 -17.98
C ASP A 264 -10.08 0.62 -17.07
N TRP A 265 -10.50 -0.28 -16.17
CA TRP A 265 -9.60 -0.98 -15.25
C TRP A 265 -8.49 -1.71 -16.00
N ILE A 266 -7.25 -1.50 -15.60
CA ILE A 266 -6.07 -2.11 -16.23
C ILE A 266 -5.80 -3.47 -15.61
N LEU A 267 -5.86 -4.51 -16.45
CA LEU A 267 -5.57 -5.89 -16.04
C LEU A 267 -4.53 -6.51 -16.96
N TRP A 268 -3.54 -7.20 -16.39
CA TRP A 268 -2.58 -8.00 -17.12
C TRP A 268 -3.20 -9.35 -17.51
N LEU A 269 -3.34 -9.59 -18.81
CA LEU A 269 -3.96 -10.80 -19.35
C LEU A 269 -2.96 -11.61 -20.17
N PRO A 270 -3.08 -12.95 -20.18
CA PRO A 270 -2.28 -13.80 -21.06
C PRO A 270 -2.61 -13.50 -22.51
N THR A 271 -1.59 -13.51 -23.35
CA THR A 271 -1.73 -13.37 -24.80
C THR A 271 -1.56 -14.75 -25.47
N THR A 272 -2.02 -14.89 -26.70
CA THR A 272 -1.77 -16.07 -27.55
C THR A 272 -0.29 -16.33 -27.82
N LYS A 273 0.56 -15.33 -27.59
CA LYS A 273 2.02 -15.42 -27.75
C LYS A 273 2.77 -15.91 -26.52
N GLY A 274 2.04 -16.31 -25.44
CA GLY A 274 2.63 -16.89 -24.23
C GLY A 274 3.21 -15.90 -23.22
N PHE A 275 2.89 -14.61 -23.33
CA PHE A 275 3.24 -13.60 -22.35
C PHE A 275 2.01 -12.80 -21.92
N PHE A 276 2.09 -12.10 -20.77
CA PHE A 276 1.03 -11.25 -20.28
C PHE A 276 1.16 -9.82 -20.86
N SER A 277 0.02 -9.21 -21.15
CA SER A 277 -0.04 -7.80 -21.61
C SER A 277 -1.17 -7.07 -20.89
N PRO A 278 -0.97 -5.83 -20.45
CA PRO A 278 -2.01 -5.04 -19.80
C PRO A 278 -2.98 -4.47 -20.84
N ARG A 279 -4.26 -4.48 -20.46
CA ARG A 279 -5.36 -3.92 -21.25
C ARG A 279 -6.36 -3.21 -20.36
N ASN A 280 -7.03 -2.20 -20.88
CA ASN A 280 -8.23 -1.63 -20.28
C ASN A 280 -9.40 -2.55 -20.64
N VAL A 281 -9.85 -3.36 -19.72
CA VAL A 281 -10.76 -4.46 -20.08
C VAL A 281 -12.05 -4.46 -19.29
N LYS A 282 -12.12 -3.69 -18.21
CA LYS A 282 -13.19 -3.92 -17.25
C LYS A 282 -13.70 -2.62 -16.65
N ASP A 283 -15.02 -2.58 -16.48
CA ASP A 283 -15.64 -1.72 -15.49
C ASP A 283 -15.77 -2.53 -14.20
N VAL A 284 -15.22 -2.01 -13.12
CA VAL A 284 -15.19 -2.69 -11.82
C VAL A 284 -16.08 -1.95 -10.84
N HIS A 285 -17.00 -2.68 -10.24
CA HIS A 285 -17.82 -2.22 -9.14
C HIS A 285 -17.32 -2.86 -7.84
N ALA A 286 -16.69 -2.06 -6.98
CA ALA A 286 -16.24 -2.45 -5.65
C ALA A 286 -17.10 -1.77 -4.60
N TYR A 287 -17.73 -2.53 -3.72
CA TYR A 287 -18.60 -2.00 -2.67
C TYR A 287 -18.42 -2.82 -1.39
N GLY A 288 -18.91 -2.29 -0.28
CA GLY A 288 -18.79 -3.07 0.93
C GLY A 288 -18.99 -2.32 2.22
N VAL A 289 -18.69 -3.02 3.31
CA VAL A 289 -18.73 -2.50 4.67
C VAL A 289 -17.44 -2.84 5.39
N GLU A 290 -16.85 -1.83 5.99
CA GLU A 290 -15.67 -1.95 6.83
C GLU A 290 -16.00 -1.53 8.25
N CYS A 291 -15.62 -2.37 9.21
CA CYS A 291 -15.80 -2.10 10.63
C CYS A 291 -14.43 -2.07 11.31
N SER A 292 -14.25 -1.15 12.25
CA SER A 292 -13.08 -1.14 13.13
C SER A 292 -13.48 -0.88 14.57
N SER A 293 -12.72 -1.45 15.51
CA SER A 293 -12.88 -1.17 16.92
C SER A 293 -11.53 -1.14 17.63
N ASP A 294 -11.38 -0.20 18.56
CA ASP A 294 -10.22 -0.06 19.44
C ASP A 294 -10.71 -0.01 20.88
N PHE A 295 -10.30 -0.96 21.66
CA PHE A 295 -10.56 -1.02 23.10
C PHE A 295 -9.24 -0.94 23.85
N SER A 296 -9.18 -0.15 24.91
CA SER A 296 -8.07 -0.17 25.86
C SER A 296 -8.56 0.01 27.28
N VAL A 297 -7.90 -0.66 28.21
CA VAL A 297 -8.20 -0.58 29.65
C VAL A 297 -6.90 -0.61 30.44
N ILE A 298 -6.80 0.30 31.42
CA ILE A 298 -5.72 0.34 32.40
C ILE A 298 -6.19 -0.40 33.63
N TRP A 299 -5.45 -1.45 34.01
CA TRP A 299 -5.74 -2.26 35.18
C TRP A 299 -4.58 -2.19 36.15
N LYS A 300 -4.86 -1.81 37.40
CA LYS A 300 -3.88 -1.74 38.47
C LYS A 300 -2.57 -1.04 38.09
N ASN A 301 -2.65 0.25 37.83
CA ASN A 301 -1.57 1.23 37.60
C ASN A 301 -0.42 0.87 36.62
N ASP A 302 -0.10 -0.41 36.41
CA ASP A 302 1.03 -0.85 35.59
C ASP A 302 0.62 -1.72 34.39
N TRP A 303 -0.64 -2.15 34.30
CA TRP A 303 -1.12 -3.01 33.23
C TRP A 303 -2.01 -2.25 32.26
N LEU A 304 -1.65 -2.28 31.00
CA LEU A 304 -2.47 -1.78 29.91
C LEU A 304 -2.82 -2.94 28.99
N PHE A 305 -4.10 -3.23 28.84
CA PHE A 305 -4.60 -4.12 27.81
C PHE A 305 -5.20 -3.29 26.69
N SER A 306 -4.87 -3.62 25.43
CA SER A 306 -5.45 -3.01 24.23
C SER A 306 -5.88 -4.11 23.25
N LEU A 307 -7.06 -3.95 22.66
CA LEU A 307 -7.61 -4.83 21.65
C LEU A 307 -8.04 -3.99 20.46
N ASN A 308 -7.47 -4.26 19.30
CA ASN A 308 -7.85 -3.66 18.04
C ASN A 308 -8.44 -4.73 17.13
N GLY A 309 -9.58 -4.44 16.50
CA GLY A 309 -10.27 -5.35 15.60
C GLY A 309 -10.68 -4.64 14.31
N THR A 310 -10.55 -5.34 13.18
CA THR A 310 -11.09 -4.91 11.87
C THR A 310 -11.83 -6.06 11.21
N LEU A 311 -12.90 -5.73 10.50
CA LEU A 311 -13.67 -6.64 9.67
C LEU A 311 -14.05 -5.91 8.40
N SER A 312 -13.79 -6.50 7.24
CA SER A 312 -14.13 -5.95 5.94
C SER A 312 -14.85 -6.99 5.10
N TRP A 313 -15.94 -6.59 4.49
CA TRP A 313 -16.64 -7.28 3.43
C TRP A 313 -16.60 -6.39 2.20
N THR A 314 -15.86 -6.81 1.17
CA THR A 314 -15.45 -5.94 0.05
C THR A 314 -15.49 -6.69 -1.29
N PRO A 315 -16.69 -7.09 -1.77
CA PRO A 315 -16.84 -7.62 -3.12
C PRO A 315 -16.33 -6.62 -4.16
N SER A 316 -15.70 -7.15 -5.21
CA SER A 316 -15.16 -6.37 -6.32
C SER A 316 -15.50 -7.09 -7.62
N ILE A 317 -16.56 -6.66 -8.28
CA ILE A 317 -17.20 -7.36 -9.38
C ILE A 317 -16.84 -6.72 -10.71
N ASN A 318 -16.57 -7.55 -11.71
CA ASN A 318 -16.44 -7.10 -13.08
C ASN A 318 -17.85 -6.87 -13.68
N GLU A 319 -18.18 -5.62 -13.98
CA GLU A 319 -19.42 -5.22 -14.65
C GLU A 319 -19.21 -4.77 -16.09
N GLY A 320 -17.97 -4.90 -16.61
CA GLY A 320 -17.65 -4.54 -17.98
C GLY A 320 -18.30 -5.47 -19.03
N GLU A 321 -18.29 -5.03 -20.26
CA GLU A 321 -18.77 -5.85 -21.39
C GLU A 321 -17.85 -7.07 -21.61
N PRO A 322 -18.39 -8.21 -22.10
CA PRO A 322 -17.57 -9.36 -22.42
C PRO A 322 -16.61 -9.07 -23.56
N MET A 323 -15.33 -9.41 -23.39
CA MET A 323 -14.28 -9.20 -24.39
C MET A 323 -14.43 -10.12 -25.60
N SER A 324 -15.15 -11.23 -25.46
CA SER A 324 -15.45 -12.21 -26.50
C SER A 324 -16.68 -13.04 -26.08
N PRO A 325 -17.33 -13.75 -27.02
CA PRO A 325 -18.44 -14.66 -26.67
C PRO A 325 -18.07 -15.75 -25.65
N ALA A 326 -16.79 -16.05 -25.47
CA ALA A 326 -16.28 -17.03 -24.51
C ALA A 326 -15.88 -16.39 -23.15
N ASP A 327 -15.99 -15.07 -22.99
CA ASP A 327 -15.64 -14.40 -21.74
C ASP A 327 -16.69 -14.64 -20.65
N GLN A 328 -16.33 -15.44 -19.66
CA GLN A 328 -17.17 -15.78 -18.50
C GLN A 328 -16.87 -14.89 -17.29
N SER A 329 -16.13 -13.80 -17.44
CA SER A 329 -15.67 -12.96 -16.33
C SER A 329 -16.67 -11.88 -15.89
N VAL A 330 -17.71 -11.62 -16.69
CA VAL A 330 -18.74 -10.61 -16.38
C VAL A 330 -19.61 -11.07 -15.21
N GLY A 331 -19.88 -10.19 -14.26
CA GLY A 331 -20.59 -10.49 -13.03
C GLY A 331 -19.78 -11.31 -12.02
N LYS A 332 -18.47 -11.47 -12.21
CA LYS A 332 -17.60 -12.29 -11.36
C LYS A 332 -16.67 -11.43 -10.51
N GLN A 333 -16.28 -11.99 -9.35
CA GLN A 333 -15.31 -11.41 -8.42
C GLN A 333 -13.94 -11.31 -9.10
N LEU A 334 -13.22 -10.23 -8.83
CA LEU A 334 -11.84 -10.06 -9.31
C LEU A 334 -10.91 -11.13 -8.74
N PRO A 335 -9.96 -11.66 -9.53
CA PRO A 335 -8.99 -12.63 -9.05
C PRO A 335 -8.14 -12.08 -7.90
N TYR A 336 -7.79 -12.97 -6.95
CA TYR A 336 -6.94 -12.70 -5.79
C TYR A 336 -7.47 -11.67 -4.79
N VAL A 337 -8.71 -11.21 -4.94
CA VAL A 337 -9.36 -10.29 -4.02
C VAL A 337 -10.28 -11.10 -3.09
N PRO A 338 -10.02 -11.13 -1.76
CA PRO A 338 -10.91 -11.80 -0.82
C PRO A 338 -12.18 -10.94 -0.62
N GLU A 339 -13.34 -11.56 -0.54
CA GLU A 339 -14.57 -10.86 -0.17
C GLU A 339 -14.61 -10.49 1.30
N TRP A 340 -14.04 -11.35 2.16
CA TRP A 340 -13.98 -11.14 3.60
C TRP A 340 -12.54 -11.13 4.08
N SER A 341 -12.22 -10.15 4.89
CA SER A 341 -10.97 -10.10 5.66
C SER A 341 -11.21 -9.58 7.06
N SER A 342 -10.43 -10.07 8.01
CA SER A 342 -10.52 -9.64 9.40
C SER A 342 -9.15 -9.68 10.06
N SER A 343 -8.93 -8.78 11.02
CA SER A 343 -7.77 -8.87 11.90
C SER A 343 -8.13 -8.51 13.33
N ILE A 344 -7.49 -9.19 14.27
CA ILE A 344 -7.58 -8.89 15.70
C ILE A 344 -6.16 -8.80 16.25
N THR A 345 -5.86 -7.71 16.95
CA THR A 345 -4.57 -7.49 17.60
C THR A 345 -4.80 -7.21 19.08
N GLY A 346 -4.36 -8.12 19.92
CA GLY A 346 -4.35 -7.95 21.38
C GLY A 346 -2.95 -7.57 21.85
N ARG A 347 -2.84 -6.55 22.69
CA ARG A 347 -1.59 -6.12 23.32
C ARG A 347 -1.77 -6.05 24.83
N LEU A 348 -0.87 -6.68 25.55
CA LEU A 348 -0.74 -6.58 27.00
C LEU A 348 0.59 -5.91 27.32
N THR A 349 0.55 -4.76 27.95
CA THR A 349 1.73 -4.02 28.39
C THR A 349 1.81 -4.01 29.90
N TRP A 350 2.98 -4.33 30.44
CA TRP A 350 3.29 -4.27 31.86
C TRP A 350 4.67 -3.63 32.05
N LYS A 351 4.69 -2.45 32.65
CA LYS A 351 5.92 -1.67 32.81
C LYS A 351 6.63 -1.51 31.45
N SER A 352 7.85 -2.05 31.32
CA SER A 352 8.66 -2.02 30.11
C SER A 352 8.46 -3.23 29.17
N TRP A 353 7.57 -4.17 29.51
CA TRP A 353 7.26 -5.33 28.70
C TRP A 353 5.98 -5.15 27.91
N SER A 354 5.95 -5.67 26.70
CA SER A 354 4.75 -5.72 25.85
C SER A 354 4.67 -7.08 25.18
N LEU A 355 3.51 -7.72 25.29
CA LEU A 355 3.15 -8.94 24.58
C LEU A 355 2.07 -8.58 23.57
N LEU A 356 2.29 -8.90 22.30
CA LEU A 356 1.37 -8.66 21.22
C LEU A 356 1.00 -9.98 20.55
N TYR A 357 -0.30 -10.24 20.43
CA TYR A 357 -0.82 -11.33 19.61
C TYR A 357 -1.64 -10.75 18.46
N LYS A 358 -1.36 -11.19 17.24
CA LYS A 358 -2.09 -10.79 16.03
C LYS A 358 -2.66 -11.99 15.33
N TRP A 359 -3.97 -11.97 15.10
CA TRP A 359 -4.71 -12.90 14.27
C TRP A 359 -5.24 -12.19 13.04
N CYS A 360 -5.16 -12.83 11.86
CA CYS A 360 -5.74 -12.35 10.61
C CYS A 360 -6.46 -13.50 9.93
N TYR A 361 -7.56 -13.16 9.23
CA TYR A 361 -8.34 -14.06 8.39
C TYR A 361 -8.50 -13.47 7.00
N TYR A 362 -8.39 -14.31 5.99
CA TYR A 362 -8.74 -14.02 4.61
C TYR A 362 -9.60 -15.14 4.05
N SER A 363 -10.73 -14.77 3.42
CA SER A 363 -11.62 -15.73 2.77
C SER A 363 -10.96 -16.35 1.53
N GLU A 364 -11.63 -17.30 0.90
CA GLU A 364 -11.21 -17.85 -0.39
C GLU A 364 -11.07 -16.75 -1.44
N ARG A 365 -10.19 -16.96 -2.42
CA ARG A 365 -9.91 -16.05 -3.52
C ARG A 365 -9.82 -16.81 -4.81
N PHE A 366 -10.50 -16.33 -5.82
CA PHE A 366 -10.39 -16.90 -7.16
C PHE A 366 -9.03 -16.56 -7.78
N THR A 367 -8.49 -17.47 -8.57
CA THR A 367 -7.23 -17.27 -9.29
C THR A 367 -7.45 -16.83 -10.74
N MET A 368 -8.67 -17.04 -11.26
CA MET A 368 -9.09 -16.72 -12.62
C MET A 368 -10.32 -15.83 -12.64
N SER A 369 -10.44 -15.00 -13.66
CA SER A 369 -11.57 -14.07 -13.82
C SER A 369 -12.91 -14.77 -14.04
N SER A 370 -12.93 -16.03 -14.47
CA SER A 370 -14.15 -16.86 -14.62
C SER A 370 -14.72 -17.36 -13.29
N ASN A 371 -14.00 -17.17 -12.17
CA ASN A 371 -14.30 -17.73 -10.86
C ASN A 371 -14.50 -19.25 -10.88
N ASP A 372 -13.61 -19.95 -11.59
CA ASP A 372 -13.59 -21.40 -11.63
C ASP A 372 -13.43 -21.98 -10.21
N ILE A 373 -14.24 -23.00 -9.90
CA ILE A 373 -14.29 -23.68 -8.59
C ILE A 373 -13.35 -24.90 -8.51
N SER A 374 -12.59 -25.19 -9.57
CA SER A 374 -11.59 -26.26 -9.56
C SER A 374 -10.49 -26.02 -8.51
N LEU A 375 -9.70 -27.05 -8.22
CA LEU A 375 -8.58 -26.99 -7.26
C LEU A 375 -7.55 -25.90 -7.59
N THR A 376 -7.39 -25.56 -8.86
CA THR A 376 -6.50 -24.50 -9.32
C THR A 376 -7.22 -23.17 -9.56
N GLY A 377 -8.55 -23.17 -9.58
CA GLY A 377 -9.39 -21.99 -9.83
C GLY A 377 -9.57 -21.11 -8.61
N LYS A 378 -9.30 -21.62 -7.41
CA LYS A 378 -9.40 -20.84 -6.17
C LYS A 378 -8.34 -21.20 -5.15
N LEU A 379 -7.98 -20.25 -4.32
CA LEU A 379 -7.13 -20.41 -3.13
C LEU A 379 -8.02 -20.59 -1.90
N PRO A 380 -7.71 -21.55 -1.00
CA PRO A 380 -8.46 -21.74 0.23
C PRO A 380 -8.35 -20.52 1.16
N PRO A 381 -9.31 -20.32 2.09
CA PRO A 381 -9.18 -19.36 3.16
C PRO A 381 -8.03 -19.75 4.09
N TYR A 382 -7.46 -18.78 4.79
CA TYR A 382 -6.41 -19.05 5.78
C TYR A 382 -6.45 -18.09 6.96
N PHE A 383 -5.83 -18.52 8.06
CA PHE A 383 -5.69 -17.78 9.30
C PHE A 383 -4.20 -17.59 9.60
N MET A 384 -3.79 -16.38 9.91
CA MET A 384 -2.43 -16.07 10.32
C MET A 384 -2.38 -15.67 11.79
N ASN A 385 -1.45 -16.27 12.53
CA ASN A 385 -1.28 -16.04 13.95
C ASN A 385 0.18 -15.66 14.22
N ASN A 386 0.40 -14.48 14.78
CA ASN A 386 1.74 -13.98 15.11
C ASN A 386 1.80 -13.59 16.59
N LEU A 387 2.92 -13.89 17.21
CA LEU A 387 3.20 -13.51 18.59
C LEU A 387 4.47 -12.67 18.65
N THR A 388 4.41 -11.56 19.36
CA THR A 388 5.57 -10.66 19.53
C THR A 388 5.74 -10.33 21.01
N ILE A 389 6.97 -10.40 21.50
CA ILE A 389 7.36 -9.90 22.80
C ILE A 389 8.35 -8.75 22.61
N GLU A 390 8.17 -7.68 23.38
CA GLU A 390 9.02 -6.50 23.32
C GLU A 390 9.39 -6.06 24.73
N ARG A 391 10.63 -5.58 24.91
CA ARG A 391 11.11 -4.97 26.13
C ARG A 391 11.82 -3.67 25.87
N GLY A 392 11.35 -2.58 26.46
CA GLY A 392 12.04 -1.29 26.54
C GLY A 392 13.02 -1.24 27.70
N ILE A 393 14.21 -0.69 27.48
CA ILE A 393 15.25 -0.48 28.49
C ILE A 393 15.76 0.95 28.33
N THR A 394 15.52 1.78 29.34
CA THR A 394 16.03 3.15 29.36
C THR A 394 17.36 3.18 30.13
N THR A 395 18.39 3.68 29.47
CA THR A 395 19.71 3.93 30.06
C THR A 395 20.01 5.42 30.09
N LYS A 396 21.10 5.82 30.71
CA LYS A 396 21.55 7.24 30.71
C LYS A 396 21.93 7.75 29.29
N TRP A 397 22.25 6.85 28.36
CA TRP A 397 22.83 7.15 27.07
C TRP A 397 21.86 6.92 25.89
N ALA A 398 20.93 6.00 26.06
CA ALA A 398 20.01 5.60 25.01
C ALA A 398 18.78 4.90 25.56
N GLU A 399 17.72 4.92 24.77
CA GLU A 399 16.59 4.00 24.86
C GLU A 399 16.85 2.80 23.96
N LEU A 400 16.78 1.59 24.53
CA LEU A 400 16.90 0.33 23.82
C LEU A 400 15.53 -0.32 23.74
N SER A 401 15.14 -0.84 22.58
CA SER A 401 14.01 -1.74 22.43
C SER A 401 14.49 -3.07 21.85
N LEU A 402 14.20 -4.14 22.55
CA LEU A 402 14.45 -5.52 22.13
C LEU A 402 13.12 -6.16 21.78
N LYS A 403 12.97 -6.64 20.55
CA LYS A 403 11.73 -7.25 20.05
C LYS A 403 12.03 -8.62 19.45
N GLY A 404 11.32 -9.65 19.92
CA GLY A 404 11.29 -10.98 19.34
C GLY A 404 9.90 -11.27 18.78
N ALA A 405 9.81 -11.79 17.56
CA ALA A 405 8.53 -12.16 16.93
C ALA A 405 8.58 -13.58 16.39
N ILE A 406 7.45 -14.27 16.54
CA ILE A 406 7.15 -15.56 15.91
C ILE A 406 6.03 -15.30 14.94
N ASN A 407 6.31 -15.43 13.64
CA ASN A 407 5.31 -15.31 12.60
C ASN A 407 4.81 -16.69 12.22
N ASN A 408 3.53 -16.77 11.84
CA ASN A 408 2.86 -18.03 11.54
C ASN A 408 3.02 -19.07 12.66
N LEU A 409 2.60 -18.67 13.88
CA LEU A 409 2.79 -19.43 15.13
C LEU A 409 2.32 -20.88 15.07
N PHE A 410 1.26 -21.17 14.30
CA PHE A 410 0.69 -22.51 14.16
C PHE A 410 1.15 -23.24 12.90
N ASN A 411 2.13 -22.68 12.18
CA ASN A 411 2.69 -23.26 10.96
C ASN A 411 1.63 -23.56 9.89
N GLU A 412 0.68 -22.62 9.72
CA GLU A 412 -0.38 -22.75 8.70
C GLU A 412 0.23 -22.80 7.31
N GLU A 413 -0.19 -23.79 6.51
CA GLU A 413 0.16 -23.88 5.10
C GLU A 413 -0.82 -23.04 4.28
N TYR A 414 -0.33 -21.98 3.66
CA TYR A 414 -1.17 -21.05 2.91
C TYR A 414 -0.53 -20.59 1.60
N LEU A 415 -1.37 -20.14 0.70
CA LEU A 415 -0.98 -19.61 -0.59
C LEU A 415 -1.53 -18.16 -0.73
N SER A 416 -0.70 -17.21 -1.04
CA SER A 416 -1.14 -15.86 -1.47
C SER A 416 -1.28 -15.77 -2.98
N VAL A 417 -0.52 -16.56 -3.72
CA VAL A 417 -0.55 -16.71 -5.17
C VAL A 417 -0.54 -18.20 -5.49
N LEU A 418 -1.28 -18.60 -6.52
CA LEU A 418 -1.36 -20.00 -6.96
C LEU A 418 0.05 -20.58 -7.18
N SER A 419 0.27 -21.78 -6.68
CA SER A 419 1.53 -22.53 -6.76
C SER A 419 2.75 -21.83 -6.13
N ARG A 420 2.56 -20.81 -5.30
CA ARG A 420 3.65 -20.17 -4.54
C ARG A 420 3.43 -20.37 -3.04
N PRO A 421 4.13 -21.31 -2.42
CA PRO A 421 4.03 -21.54 -0.98
C PRO A 421 4.58 -20.32 -0.24
N MET A 422 3.93 -20.03 0.85
CA MET A 422 4.33 -18.96 1.75
C MET A 422 5.17 -19.51 2.91
N PRO A 423 5.97 -18.67 3.59
CA PRO A 423 6.78 -19.12 4.71
C PRO A 423 5.92 -19.75 5.81
N GLY A 424 6.33 -20.92 6.30
CA GLY A 424 5.84 -21.51 7.54
C GLY A 424 6.23 -20.68 8.75
N ILE A 425 6.25 -21.32 9.91
CA ILE A 425 6.71 -20.68 11.16
C ILE A 425 8.12 -20.09 10.95
N ASN A 426 8.28 -18.82 11.34
CA ASN A 426 9.57 -18.14 11.25
C ASN A 426 9.74 -17.17 12.42
N PHE A 427 11.01 -16.82 12.70
CA PHE A 427 11.40 -16.01 13.83
C PHE A 427 12.11 -14.74 13.37
N GLU A 428 11.81 -13.63 14.02
CA GLU A 428 12.47 -12.36 13.79
C GLU A 428 12.96 -11.77 15.10
N PHE A 429 14.11 -11.12 15.06
CA PHE A 429 14.66 -10.41 16.20
C PHE A 429 15.12 -9.01 15.78
N PHE A 430 14.71 -8.00 16.56
CA PHE A 430 15.03 -6.60 16.30
C PHE A 430 15.65 -5.95 17.53
N ILE A 431 16.63 -5.12 17.29
CA ILE A 431 17.21 -4.22 18.28
C ILE A 431 17.08 -2.79 17.75
N SER A 432 16.46 -1.92 18.52
CA SER A 432 16.42 -0.48 18.25
C SER A 432 17.16 0.28 19.33
N ILE A 433 17.98 1.23 18.93
CA ILE A 433 18.80 2.07 19.82
C ILE A 433 18.51 3.52 19.46
N THR A 434 17.98 4.27 20.40
CA THR A 434 17.71 5.71 20.27
C THR A 434 18.63 6.47 21.23
N PRO A 435 19.73 7.07 20.76
CA PRO A 435 20.65 7.80 21.62
C PRO A 435 19.96 9.05 22.23
N HIS A 436 20.29 9.37 23.47
CA HIS A 436 19.96 10.68 24.08
C HIS A 436 21.05 11.68 23.71
N PHE A 437 20.67 12.81 23.12
CA PHE A 437 21.57 13.90 22.73
C PHE A 437 21.37 15.12 23.65
#